data_36bbb00e802a3e9bfaed6606dba84904
#
_entry.id   36bbb00e802a3e9bfaed6606dba84904
#
_cell.length_a   1.000
_cell.length_b   1.000
_cell.length_c   1.000
_cell.angle_alpha   90.00
_cell.angle_beta   90.00
_cell.angle_gamma   90.00
#
_symmetry.space_group_name_H-M   'P 1'
#
loop_
_entity.id
_entity.type
_entity.pdbx_description
1 polymer ?
#
loop_
_entity_poly.entity_id
_entity_poly.type
_entity_poly.pdbx_seq_one_letter_code
_entity_poly.pdbx_strand_id
1 'polypeptide(L)'
;MAKKIANLIGLAGQSCAGKNIVADLLAEKGYAVIDADKVAHTVLQEQSEAVITRFSPHAAKRGLHLRGQDGLLDRRALSVLLFSEPALLAEHESFILPKIEARIRSFIENALTEQPNRPVGLNAPTLHKTSLTSECSFILYIKAPFFIRLIRGKKRDNLSFFRLIARFLQQKDFFAQYLLQNADIVSVANARSVQSLRKKIERVLREKGF
;
A
#
# COMPACT_ATOMS: atom_id res chain seq x y z
N MET A 1 3.94 -23.67 3.60
CA MET A 1 4.14 -22.61 2.58
C MET A 1 2.78 -22.12 2.12
N ALA A 2 2.55 -20.80 2.07
CA ALA A 2 1.30 -20.26 1.53
C ALA A 2 1.19 -20.61 0.03
N LYS A 3 -0.01 -20.96 -0.42
CA LYS A 3 -0.27 -21.29 -1.82
C LYS A 3 -0.22 -19.99 -2.64
N LYS A 4 0.68 -19.90 -3.61
CA LYS A 4 0.74 -18.75 -4.52
C LYS A 4 -0.49 -18.68 -5.41
N ILE A 5 -0.99 -17.48 -5.61
CA ILE A 5 -2.06 -17.18 -6.59
C ILE A 5 -1.37 -16.88 -7.92
N ALA A 6 -1.51 -17.79 -8.90
CA ALA A 6 -0.74 -17.78 -10.15
C ALA A 6 -0.78 -16.43 -10.91
N ASN A 7 -1.90 -15.74 -10.88
CA ASN A 7 -2.11 -14.51 -11.65
C ASN A 7 -2.06 -13.23 -10.79
N LEU A 8 -1.51 -13.29 -9.55
CA LEU A 8 -1.43 -12.14 -8.65
C LEU A 8 -0.04 -11.52 -8.65
N ILE A 9 0.06 -10.24 -9.01
CA ILE A 9 1.30 -9.45 -8.97
C ILE A 9 1.18 -8.39 -7.88
N GLY A 10 2.11 -8.38 -6.93
CA GLY A 10 2.23 -7.32 -5.95
C GLY A 10 2.97 -6.10 -6.51
N LEU A 11 2.46 -4.88 -6.29
CA LEU A 11 3.16 -3.63 -6.57
C LEU A 11 3.59 -2.98 -5.26
N ALA A 12 4.88 -2.95 -5.02
CA ALA A 12 5.46 -2.36 -3.83
C ALA A 12 6.50 -1.28 -4.18
N GLY A 13 6.97 -0.57 -3.18
CA GLY A 13 7.99 0.45 -3.36
C GLY A 13 7.71 1.69 -2.52
N GLN A 14 8.74 2.50 -2.35
CA GLN A 14 8.70 3.68 -1.51
C GLN A 14 7.77 4.77 -2.06
N SER A 15 7.38 5.71 -1.18
CA SER A 15 6.56 6.88 -1.58
C SER A 15 7.23 7.65 -2.73
N CYS A 16 6.43 8.11 -3.67
CA CYS A 16 6.87 8.86 -4.87
C CYS A 16 7.81 8.08 -5.81
N ALA A 17 7.98 6.77 -5.64
CA ALA A 17 8.77 5.94 -6.55
C ALA A 17 8.08 5.68 -7.90
N GLY A 18 6.75 5.87 -8.02
CA GLY A 18 6.00 5.72 -9.26
C GLY A 18 5.17 4.45 -9.36
N LYS A 19 4.77 3.85 -8.24
CA LYS A 19 3.88 2.67 -8.22
C LYS A 19 2.59 2.88 -9.01
N ASN A 20 1.94 4.04 -8.83
CA ASN A 20 0.66 4.32 -9.50
C ASN A 20 0.80 4.32 -11.03
N ILE A 21 1.93 4.84 -11.58
CA ILE A 21 2.21 4.75 -13.02
C ILE A 21 2.26 3.28 -13.48
N VAL A 22 2.81 2.39 -12.65
CA VAL A 22 2.83 0.95 -12.95
C VAL A 22 1.44 0.34 -12.81
N ALA A 23 0.68 0.74 -11.80
CA ALA A 23 -0.72 0.32 -11.62
C ALA A 23 -1.60 0.71 -12.84
N ASP A 24 -1.46 1.96 -13.31
CA ASP A 24 -2.14 2.47 -14.49
C ASP A 24 -1.73 1.67 -15.75
N LEU A 25 -0.42 1.39 -15.91
CA LEU A 25 0.07 0.57 -17.01
C LEU A 25 -0.49 -0.86 -17.00
N LEU A 26 -0.60 -1.50 -15.82
CA LEU A 26 -1.23 -2.82 -15.72
C LEU A 26 -2.71 -2.75 -16.08
N ALA A 27 -3.44 -1.72 -15.64
CA ALA A 27 -4.83 -1.51 -16.01
C ALA A 27 -5.01 -1.33 -17.52
N GLU A 28 -4.15 -0.53 -18.19
CA GLU A 28 -4.13 -0.37 -19.66
C GLU A 28 -3.89 -1.71 -20.38
N LYS A 29 -3.17 -2.63 -19.76
CA LYS A 29 -2.93 -3.99 -20.29
C LYS A 29 -4.04 -4.99 -19.96
N GLY A 30 -5.14 -4.55 -19.35
CA GLY A 30 -6.30 -5.39 -19.05
C GLY A 30 -6.25 -6.10 -17.71
N TYR A 31 -5.26 -5.82 -16.84
CA TYR A 31 -5.20 -6.39 -15.50
C TYR A 31 -6.34 -5.84 -14.62
N ALA A 32 -6.85 -6.65 -13.71
CA ALA A 32 -7.66 -6.15 -12.61
C ALA A 32 -6.73 -5.52 -11.56
N VAL A 33 -6.81 -4.20 -11.37
CA VAL A 33 -5.92 -3.50 -10.44
C VAL A 33 -6.65 -3.14 -9.16
N ILE A 34 -6.13 -3.61 -8.02
CA ILE A 34 -6.64 -3.34 -6.68
C ILE A 34 -5.70 -2.32 -6.02
N ASP A 35 -6.27 -1.20 -5.56
CA ASP A 35 -5.57 -0.19 -4.78
C ASP A 35 -5.84 -0.41 -3.29
N ALA A 36 -4.86 -0.96 -2.59
CA ALA A 36 -4.97 -1.29 -1.16
C ALA A 36 -5.17 -0.05 -0.28
N ASP A 37 -4.66 1.13 -0.68
CA ASP A 37 -4.89 2.37 0.07
C ASP A 37 -6.38 2.78 -0.01
N LYS A 38 -7.02 2.61 -1.16
CA LYS A 38 -8.47 2.85 -1.31
C LYS A 38 -9.28 1.85 -0.50
N VAL A 39 -8.92 0.56 -0.56
CA VAL A 39 -9.57 -0.49 0.24
C VAL A 39 -9.44 -0.19 1.72
N ALA A 40 -8.25 0.16 2.19
CA ALA A 40 -8.00 0.52 3.59
C ALA A 40 -8.85 1.73 4.03
N HIS A 41 -9.01 2.73 3.14
CA HIS A 41 -9.86 3.88 3.40
C HIS A 41 -11.32 3.47 3.61
N THR A 42 -11.86 2.66 2.70
CA THR A 42 -13.25 2.17 2.78
C THR A 42 -13.47 1.34 4.03
N VAL A 43 -12.57 0.39 4.33
CA VAL A 43 -12.67 -0.45 5.54
C VAL A 43 -12.57 0.41 6.80
N LEU A 44 -11.68 1.39 6.87
CA LEU A 44 -11.58 2.29 8.01
C LEU A 44 -12.85 3.11 8.20
N GLN A 45 -13.51 3.54 7.13
CA GLN A 45 -14.78 4.26 7.17
C GLN A 45 -15.91 3.36 7.68
N GLU A 46 -16.00 2.13 7.19
CA GLU A 46 -16.97 1.12 7.66
C GLU A 46 -16.76 0.75 9.14
N GLN A 47 -15.52 0.76 9.61
CA GLN A 47 -15.16 0.45 10.99
C GLN A 47 -15.04 1.70 11.90
N SER A 48 -15.47 2.87 11.43
CA SER A 48 -15.26 4.15 12.12
C SER A 48 -15.79 4.14 13.56
N GLU A 49 -16.99 3.64 13.80
CA GLU A 49 -17.58 3.56 15.14
C GLU A 49 -16.80 2.64 16.09
N ALA A 50 -16.37 1.48 15.60
CA ALA A 50 -15.57 0.56 16.39
C ALA A 50 -14.19 1.16 16.74
N VAL A 51 -13.57 1.90 15.79
CA VAL A 51 -12.32 2.62 16.02
C VAL A 51 -12.50 3.76 17.01
N ILE A 52 -13.56 4.57 16.86
CA ILE A 52 -13.88 5.66 17.80
C ILE A 52 -14.06 5.07 19.21
N THR A 53 -14.92 4.07 19.37
CA THR A 53 -15.20 3.45 20.68
C THR A 53 -13.92 2.93 21.33
N ARG A 54 -13.08 2.23 20.57
CA ARG A 54 -11.87 1.60 21.07
C ARG A 54 -10.78 2.60 21.49
N PHE A 55 -10.58 3.65 20.71
CA PHE A 55 -9.45 4.57 20.88
C PHE A 55 -9.80 5.90 21.55
N SER A 56 -11.10 6.26 21.73
CA SER A 56 -11.49 7.50 22.41
C SER A 56 -10.96 7.64 23.83
N PRO A 57 -10.89 6.58 24.68
CA PRO A 57 -10.29 6.71 26.00
C PRO A 57 -8.82 7.15 25.98
N HIS A 58 -8.07 6.69 24.98
CA HIS A 58 -6.66 7.08 24.78
C HIS A 58 -6.55 8.49 24.21
N ALA A 59 -7.44 8.86 23.29
CA ALA A 59 -7.50 10.19 22.70
C ALA A 59 -7.84 11.26 23.75
N ALA A 60 -8.84 11.01 24.61
CA ALA A 60 -9.27 11.93 25.68
C ALA A 60 -8.12 12.28 26.63
N LYS A 61 -7.29 11.29 27.01
CA LYS A 61 -6.08 11.53 27.87
C LYS A 61 -5.09 12.51 27.23
N ARG A 62 -5.19 12.79 25.92
CA ARG A 62 -4.33 13.69 25.16
C ARG A 62 -5.06 14.93 24.64
N GLY A 63 -6.29 15.16 25.10
CA GLY A 63 -7.11 16.27 24.64
C GLY A 63 -7.51 16.15 23.17
N LEU A 64 -7.52 14.94 22.60
CA LEU A 64 -7.94 14.69 21.23
C LEU A 64 -9.37 14.15 21.18
N HIS A 65 -10.10 14.55 20.16
CA HIS A 65 -11.43 14.04 19.85
C HIS A 65 -11.38 13.27 18.53
N LEU A 66 -11.79 11.98 18.56
CA LEU A 66 -11.79 11.13 17.36
C LEU A 66 -13.05 11.27 16.52
N ARG A 67 -14.10 11.90 17.05
CA ARG A 67 -15.32 12.20 16.31
C ARG A 67 -15.27 13.65 15.82
N GLY A 68 -15.34 13.82 14.51
CA GLY A 68 -15.42 15.13 13.87
C GLY A 68 -16.77 15.82 14.10
N GLN A 69 -16.88 17.06 13.69
CA GLN A 69 -18.13 17.84 13.78
C GLN A 69 -19.26 17.24 12.92
N ASP A 70 -18.91 16.51 11.86
CA ASP A 70 -19.81 15.77 10.99
C ASP A 70 -20.26 14.40 11.58
N GLY A 71 -19.84 14.08 12.79
CA GLY A 71 -20.10 12.82 13.46
C GLY A 71 -19.24 11.66 12.98
N LEU A 72 -18.40 11.82 11.96
CA LEU A 72 -17.53 10.80 11.41
C LEU A 72 -16.19 10.73 12.13
N LEU A 73 -15.41 9.70 11.83
CA LEU A 73 -14.06 9.52 12.36
C LEU A 73 -13.12 10.63 11.87
N ASP A 74 -12.57 11.42 12.78
CA ASP A 74 -11.47 12.33 12.48
C ASP A 74 -10.17 11.52 12.30
N ARG A 75 -9.86 11.23 11.03
CA ARG A 75 -8.67 10.46 10.64
C ARG A 75 -7.37 11.17 10.97
N ARG A 76 -7.39 12.50 11.03
CA ARG A 76 -6.21 13.29 11.39
C ARG A 76 -5.92 13.15 12.88
N ALA A 77 -6.93 13.31 13.73
CA ALA A 77 -6.82 13.09 15.17
C ALA A 77 -6.40 11.64 15.47
N LEU A 78 -7.00 10.66 14.81
CA LEU A 78 -6.59 9.26 14.93
C LEU A 78 -5.11 9.07 14.54
N SER A 79 -4.67 9.64 13.43
CA SER A 79 -3.27 9.55 12.99
C SER A 79 -2.32 10.16 14.02
N VAL A 80 -2.63 11.33 14.57
CA VAL A 80 -1.83 11.96 15.63
C VAL A 80 -1.74 11.04 16.85
N LEU A 81 -2.86 10.46 17.28
CA LEU A 81 -2.90 9.52 18.41
C LEU A 81 -2.03 8.28 18.16
N LEU A 82 -2.23 7.60 17.04
CA LEU A 82 -1.54 6.34 16.73
C LEU A 82 -0.02 6.52 16.57
N PHE A 83 0.41 7.62 15.95
CA PHE A 83 1.85 7.89 15.78
C PHE A 83 2.53 8.41 17.05
N SER A 84 1.76 8.83 18.07
CA SER A 84 2.32 9.24 19.35
C SER A 84 2.76 8.06 20.24
N GLU A 85 2.23 6.85 19.99
CA GLU A 85 2.47 5.68 20.82
C GLU A 85 2.49 4.39 19.98
N PRO A 86 3.67 3.71 19.88
CA PRO A 86 3.82 2.50 19.08
C PRO A 86 2.86 1.36 19.49
N ALA A 87 2.49 1.26 20.76
CA ALA A 87 1.55 0.25 21.23
C ALA A 87 0.14 0.47 20.66
N LEU A 88 -0.35 1.72 20.62
CA LEU A 88 -1.65 2.06 20.02
C LEU A 88 -1.65 1.83 18.50
N LEU A 89 -0.53 2.12 17.84
CA LEU A 89 -0.39 1.82 16.42
C LEU A 89 -0.47 0.30 16.17
N ALA A 90 0.26 -0.50 16.96
CA ALA A 90 0.23 -1.95 16.85
C ALA A 90 -1.17 -2.52 17.14
N GLU A 91 -1.87 -2.00 18.15
CA GLU A 91 -3.24 -2.37 18.45
C GLU A 91 -4.20 -2.04 17.30
N HIS A 92 -4.09 -0.83 16.74
CA HIS A 92 -4.90 -0.43 15.59
C HIS A 92 -4.61 -1.32 14.37
N GLU A 93 -3.34 -1.58 14.07
CA GLU A 93 -2.94 -2.45 12.96
C GLU A 93 -3.48 -3.87 13.16
N SER A 94 -3.40 -4.45 14.35
CA SER A 94 -3.94 -5.78 14.65
C SER A 94 -5.46 -5.87 14.47
N PHE A 95 -6.18 -4.77 14.69
CA PHE A 95 -7.62 -4.68 14.50
C PHE A 95 -8.02 -4.49 13.04
N ILE A 96 -7.30 -3.60 12.31
CA ILE A 96 -7.76 -3.16 10.99
C ILE A 96 -7.16 -3.98 9.83
N LEU A 97 -5.90 -4.44 9.93
CA LEU A 97 -5.23 -5.15 8.83
C LEU A 97 -5.93 -6.45 8.42
N PRO A 98 -6.44 -7.32 9.34
CA PRO A 98 -7.16 -8.51 8.93
C PRO A 98 -8.42 -8.20 8.11
N LYS A 99 -9.11 -7.10 8.42
CA LYS A 99 -10.32 -6.67 7.70
C LYS A 99 -10.00 -6.13 6.31
N ILE A 100 -8.91 -5.37 6.21
CA ILE A 100 -8.39 -4.88 4.91
C ILE A 100 -7.97 -6.07 4.05
N GLU A 101 -7.23 -7.02 4.62
CA GLU A 101 -6.77 -8.21 3.92
C GLU A 101 -7.95 -9.07 3.43
N ALA A 102 -8.95 -9.33 4.28
CA ALA A 102 -10.14 -10.06 3.90
C ALA A 102 -10.89 -9.37 2.72
N ARG A 103 -11.00 -8.04 2.75
CA ARG A 103 -11.62 -7.28 1.66
C ARG A 103 -10.81 -7.37 0.37
N ILE A 104 -9.48 -7.28 0.45
CA ILE A 104 -8.60 -7.45 -0.72
C ILE A 104 -8.76 -8.86 -1.30
N ARG A 105 -8.80 -9.91 -0.46
CA ARG A 105 -9.03 -11.28 -0.90
C ARG A 105 -10.35 -11.43 -1.65
N SER A 106 -11.42 -10.87 -1.12
CA SER A 106 -12.72 -10.90 -1.79
C SER A 106 -12.65 -10.23 -3.18
N PHE A 107 -11.93 -9.12 -3.35
CA PHE A 107 -11.73 -8.51 -4.67
C PHE A 107 -10.90 -9.39 -5.61
N ILE A 108 -9.85 -10.05 -5.10
CA ILE A 108 -9.04 -10.98 -5.90
C ILE A 108 -9.89 -12.17 -6.35
N GLU A 109 -10.64 -12.79 -5.45
CA GLU A 109 -11.53 -13.92 -5.71
C GLU A 109 -12.59 -13.57 -6.75
N ASN A 110 -13.25 -12.42 -6.60
CA ASN A 110 -14.25 -11.95 -7.56
C ASN A 110 -13.63 -11.74 -8.95
N ALA A 111 -12.48 -11.06 -9.03
CA ALA A 111 -11.81 -10.83 -10.31
C ALA A 111 -11.41 -12.13 -11.02
N LEU A 112 -10.94 -13.14 -10.26
CA LEU A 112 -10.58 -14.45 -10.79
C LEU A 112 -11.80 -15.32 -11.11
N THR A 113 -12.92 -15.14 -10.43
CA THR A 113 -14.19 -15.84 -10.73
C THR A 113 -14.80 -15.29 -12.02
N GLU A 114 -14.81 -13.97 -12.19
CA GLU A 114 -15.33 -13.32 -13.40
C GLU A 114 -14.46 -13.65 -14.64
N GLN A 115 -13.15 -13.63 -14.47
CA GLN A 115 -12.19 -13.88 -15.55
C GLN A 115 -10.97 -14.68 -15.01
N PRO A 116 -11.01 -16.03 -15.02
CA PRO A 116 -10.00 -16.89 -14.37
C PRO A 116 -8.57 -16.67 -14.86
N ASN A 117 -8.39 -16.25 -16.11
CA ASN A 117 -7.07 -16.02 -16.71
C ASN A 117 -6.63 -14.56 -16.64
N ARG A 118 -7.47 -13.67 -16.10
CA ARG A 118 -7.14 -12.24 -16.00
C ARG A 118 -6.13 -12.02 -14.87
N PRO A 119 -4.95 -11.45 -15.16
CA PRO A 119 -4.00 -11.13 -14.11
C PRO A 119 -4.53 -10.03 -13.18
N VAL A 120 -4.14 -10.12 -11.91
CA VAL A 120 -4.51 -9.15 -10.86
C VAL A 120 -3.27 -8.42 -10.40
N GLY A 121 -3.30 -7.09 -10.38
CA GLY A 121 -2.28 -6.22 -9.83
C GLY A 121 -2.71 -5.67 -8.47
N LEU A 122 -2.00 -5.98 -7.40
CA LEU A 122 -2.26 -5.46 -6.06
C LEU A 122 -1.29 -4.31 -5.75
N ASN A 123 -1.75 -3.06 -5.88
CA ASN A 123 -0.99 -1.88 -5.52
C ASN A 123 -1.07 -1.63 -4.01
N ALA A 124 -0.06 -2.08 -3.26
CA ALA A 124 -0.03 -2.00 -1.81
C ALA A 124 1.34 -1.53 -1.30
N PRO A 125 1.47 -0.28 -0.83
CA PRO A 125 2.73 0.24 -0.28
C PRO A 125 3.24 -0.58 0.91
N THR A 126 2.33 -1.08 1.72
CA THR A 126 2.61 -1.83 2.96
C THR A 126 2.26 -3.31 2.84
N LEU A 127 2.33 -3.88 1.64
CA LEU A 127 2.02 -5.28 1.36
C LEU A 127 2.77 -6.25 2.30
N HIS A 128 4.01 -5.91 2.69
CA HIS A 128 4.83 -6.66 3.65
C HIS A 128 4.19 -6.84 5.04
N LYS A 129 3.17 -6.06 5.38
CA LYS A 129 2.42 -6.20 6.64
C LYS A 129 1.26 -7.21 6.55
N THR A 130 1.07 -7.83 5.40
CA THR A 130 -0.03 -8.77 5.13
C THR A 130 0.49 -10.12 4.69
N SER A 131 -0.31 -11.17 4.85
CA SER A 131 0.01 -12.51 4.35
C SER A 131 0.00 -12.58 2.81
N LEU A 132 -0.64 -11.64 2.13
CA LEU A 132 -0.72 -11.56 0.68
C LEU A 132 0.64 -11.45 -0.01
N THR A 133 1.67 -10.96 0.70
CA THR A 133 3.05 -10.91 0.20
C THR A 133 3.52 -12.29 -0.30
N SER A 134 3.29 -13.34 0.48
CA SER A 134 3.71 -14.72 0.14
C SER A 134 2.82 -15.38 -0.90
N GLU A 135 1.64 -14.85 -1.16
CA GLU A 135 0.68 -15.37 -2.13
C GLU A 135 0.84 -14.76 -3.53
N CYS A 136 1.53 -13.63 -3.65
CA CYS A 136 1.89 -13.08 -4.95
C CYS A 136 2.78 -14.03 -5.75
N SER A 137 2.54 -14.15 -7.05
CA SER A 137 3.44 -14.84 -7.98
C SER A 137 4.83 -14.22 -7.90
N PHE A 138 4.87 -12.90 -7.95
CA PHE A 138 6.06 -12.08 -7.67
C PHE A 138 5.64 -10.66 -7.28
N ILE A 139 6.60 -9.87 -6.78
CA ILE A 139 6.41 -8.48 -6.38
C ILE A 139 7.27 -7.57 -7.27
N LEU A 140 6.64 -6.63 -7.96
CA LEU A 140 7.31 -5.52 -8.62
C LEU A 140 7.64 -4.45 -7.58
N TYR A 141 8.90 -4.35 -7.19
CA TYR A 141 9.36 -3.33 -6.26
C TYR A 141 9.93 -2.12 -7.01
N ILE A 142 9.19 -1.02 -7.02
CA ILE A 142 9.57 0.18 -7.76
C ILE A 142 10.50 1.04 -6.90
N LYS A 143 11.71 1.29 -7.42
CA LYS A 143 12.75 2.13 -6.80
C LYS A 143 12.93 3.43 -7.58
N ALA A 144 13.16 4.53 -6.88
CA ALA A 144 13.60 5.77 -7.51
C ALA A 144 14.63 6.47 -6.59
N PRO A 145 15.60 7.19 -7.16
CA PRO A 145 16.56 7.97 -6.41
C PRO A 145 15.87 8.95 -5.45
N PHE A 146 16.50 9.17 -4.30
CA PHE A 146 15.95 10.02 -3.25
C PHE A 146 15.53 11.40 -3.76
N PHE A 147 16.40 12.09 -4.49
CA PHE A 147 16.13 13.43 -5.03
C PHE A 147 14.96 13.45 -6.02
N ILE A 148 14.84 12.43 -6.86
CA ILE A 148 13.70 12.31 -7.79
C ILE A 148 12.40 12.14 -7.03
N ARG A 149 12.40 11.32 -5.98
CA ARG A 149 11.24 11.12 -5.10
C ARG A 149 10.87 12.42 -4.38
N LEU A 150 11.86 13.18 -3.91
CA LEU A 150 11.68 14.45 -3.22
C LEU A 150 11.00 15.49 -4.13
N ILE A 151 11.48 15.64 -5.36
CA ILE A 151 10.90 16.54 -6.37
C ILE A 151 9.46 16.13 -6.70
N ARG A 152 9.23 14.83 -6.95
CA ARG A 152 7.89 14.29 -7.23
C ARG A 152 6.94 14.47 -6.05
N GLY A 153 7.41 14.23 -4.83
CA GLY A 153 6.62 14.42 -3.61
C GLY A 153 6.25 15.86 -3.38
N LYS A 154 7.18 16.80 -3.58
CA LYS A 154 6.89 18.23 -3.48
C LYS A 154 5.81 18.67 -4.46
N LYS A 155 5.91 18.21 -5.73
CA LYS A 155 4.93 18.55 -6.77
C LYS A 155 3.55 17.93 -6.51
N ARG A 156 3.50 16.70 -5.98
CA ARG A 156 2.25 15.95 -5.79
C ARG A 156 1.50 16.36 -4.52
N ASP A 157 2.23 16.43 -3.38
CA ASP A 157 1.62 16.51 -2.05
C ASP A 157 1.62 17.93 -1.48
N ASN A 158 2.31 18.87 -2.12
CA ASN A 158 2.55 20.24 -1.64
C ASN A 158 3.05 20.33 -0.17
N LEU A 159 3.71 19.26 0.30
CA LEU A 159 4.26 19.18 1.65
C LEU A 159 5.61 19.92 1.73
N SER A 160 5.97 20.34 2.95
CA SER A 160 7.32 20.86 3.20
C SER A 160 8.38 19.76 2.98
N PHE A 161 9.60 20.17 2.63
CA PHE A 161 10.73 19.22 2.47
C PHE A 161 10.98 18.38 3.72
N PHE A 162 10.89 18.98 4.91
CA PHE A 162 11.08 18.27 6.18
C PHE A 162 10.06 17.15 6.36
N ARG A 163 8.79 17.38 6.06
CA ARG A 163 7.73 16.35 6.14
C ARG A 163 7.94 15.22 5.13
N LEU A 164 8.40 15.55 3.93
CA LEU A 164 8.74 14.55 2.91
C LEU A 164 9.94 13.69 3.32
N ILE A 165 10.99 14.32 3.85
CA ILE A 165 12.19 13.61 4.35
C ILE A 165 11.80 12.68 5.50
N ALA A 166 11.03 13.16 6.49
CA ALA A 166 10.55 12.33 7.60
C ALA A 166 9.77 11.11 7.10
N ARG A 167 8.83 11.29 6.15
CA ARG A 167 8.10 10.19 5.50
C ARG A 167 9.05 9.19 4.82
N PHE A 168 10.08 9.66 4.15
CA PHE A 168 11.01 8.80 3.42
C PHE A 168 11.92 8.01 4.36
N LEU A 169 12.32 8.60 5.49
CA LEU A 169 13.09 7.92 6.53
C LEU A 169 12.31 6.79 7.19
N GLN A 170 11.00 6.98 7.44
CA GLN A 170 10.13 5.92 7.94
C GLN A 170 10.00 4.72 6.99
N GLN A 171 10.29 4.90 5.71
CA GLN A 171 10.17 3.87 4.68
C GLN A 171 11.52 3.28 4.22
N LYS A 172 12.64 3.65 4.88
CA LYS A 172 13.98 3.22 4.44
C LYS A 172 14.14 1.70 4.43
N ASP A 173 13.52 1.02 5.40
CA ASP A 173 13.68 -0.42 5.61
C ASP A 173 12.62 -1.28 4.91
N PHE A 174 11.66 -0.68 4.17
CA PHE A 174 10.59 -1.43 3.51
C PHE A 174 11.11 -2.52 2.58
N PHE A 175 12.18 -2.27 1.83
CA PHE A 175 12.75 -3.28 0.95
C PHE A 175 13.30 -4.49 1.71
N ALA A 176 13.99 -4.25 2.82
CA ALA A 176 14.51 -5.32 3.67
C ALA A 176 13.39 -6.18 4.25
N GLN A 177 12.27 -5.57 4.65
CA GLN A 177 11.11 -6.29 5.17
C GLN A 177 10.49 -7.25 4.15
N TYR A 178 10.50 -6.90 2.85
CA TYR A 178 10.07 -7.82 1.80
C TYR A 178 11.02 -9.01 1.61
N LEU A 179 12.34 -8.77 1.70
CA LEU A 179 13.34 -9.84 1.59
C LEU A 179 13.20 -10.89 2.71
N LEU A 180 12.85 -10.47 3.92
CA LEU A 180 12.64 -11.37 5.06
C LEU A 180 11.45 -12.33 4.87
N GLN A 181 10.53 -12.04 3.96
CA GLN A 181 9.34 -12.85 3.72
C GLN A 181 9.49 -13.88 2.59
N ASN A 182 10.71 -14.11 2.08
CA ASN A 182 11.00 -15.04 0.98
C ASN A 182 10.11 -14.83 -0.26
N ALA A 183 9.69 -13.58 -0.51
CA ALA A 183 8.91 -13.24 -1.69
C ALA A 183 9.81 -13.16 -2.93
N ASP A 184 9.30 -13.58 -4.09
CA ASP A 184 9.96 -13.35 -5.38
C ASP A 184 9.86 -11.86 -5.75
N ILE A 185 10.94 -11.11 -5.61
CA ILE A 185 10.95 -9.66 -5.78
C ILE A 185 11.76 -9.26 -7.01
N VAL A 186 11.11 -8.56 -7.93
CA VAL A 186 11.75 -7.94 -9.09
C VAL A 186 11.85 -6.44 -8.87
N SER A 187 13.07 -5.93 -8.66
CA SER A 187 13.32 -4.50 -8.46
C SER A 187 13.43 -3.76 -9.79
N VAL A 188 12.61 -2.71 -9.96
CA VAL A 188 12.61 -1.87 -11.16
C VAL A 188 12.93 -0.43 -10.81
N ALA A 189 14.02 0.10 -11.42
CA ALA A 189 14.45 1.49 -11.23
C ALA A 189 13.67 2.46 -12.10
N ASN A 190 13.00 3.44 -11.48
CA ASN A 190 12.27 4.54 -12.10
C ASN A 190 13.03 5.86 -11.94
N ALA A 191 14.17 5.97 -12.60
CA ALA A 191 15.03 7.16 -12.57
C ALA A 191 14.92 8.04 -13.82
N ARG A 192 14.22 7.58 -14.84
CA ARG A 192 14.14 8.24 -16.16
C ARG A 192 12.68 8.57 -16.53
N SER A 193 12.35 8.58 -17.82
CA SER A 193 11.02 8.86 -18.34
C SER A 193 10.00 7.73 -18.03
N VAL A 194 8.71 8.07 -18.09
CA VAL A 194 7.60 7.10 -18.00
C VAL A 194 7.72 6.01 -19.06
N GLN A 195 8.11 6.39 -20.29
CA GLN A 195 8.33 5.42 -21.38
C GLN A 195 9.44 4.41 -21.06
N SER A 196 10.55 4.87 -20.43
CA SER A 196 11.61 3.97 -19.99
C SER A 196 11.13 3.00 -18.91
N LEU A 197 10.29 3.46 -17.98
CA LEU A 197 9.66 2.61 -16.97
C LEU A 197 8.74 1.59 -17.64
N ARG A 198 7.87 2.02 -18.55
CA ARG A 198 6.95 1.16 -19.31
C ARG A 198 7.71 0.00 -19.99
N LYS A 199 8.75 0.29 -20.75
CA LYS A 199 9.57 -0.74 -21.41
C LYS A 199 10.19 -1.75 -20.44
N LYS A 200 10.62 -1.29 -19.25
CA LYS A 200 11.17 -2.18 -18.23
C LYS A 200 10.11 -3.09 -17.63
N ILE A 201 8.94 -2.55 -17.31
CA ILE A 201 7.82 -3.34 -16.78
C ILE A 201 7.36 -4.37 -17.79
N GLU A 202 7.17 -3.99 -19.06
CA GLU A 202 6.78 -4.93 -20.12
C GLU A 202 7.78 -6.06 -20.32
N ARG A 203 9.09 -5.76 -20.20
CA ARG A 203 10.11 -6.80 -20.24
C ARG A 203 9.97 -7.77 -19.08
N VAL A 204 9.86 -7.25 -17.84
CA VAL A 204 9.70 -8.09 -16.64
C VAL A 204 8.45 -8.96 -16.73
N LEU A 205 7.33 -8.41 -17.17
CA LEU A 205 6.09 -9.17 -17.34
C LEU A 205 6.29 -10.34 -18.30
N ARG A 206 6.87 -10.10 -19.47
CA ARG A 206 7.18 -11.17 -20.45
C ARG A 206 8.12 -12.25 -19.89
N GLU A 207 9.19 -11.84 -19.18
CA GLU A 207 10.14 -12.76 -18.55
C GLU A 207 9.50 -13.64 -17.47
N LYS A 208 8.43 -13.13 -16.84
CA LYS A 208 7.64 -13.85 -15.81
C LYS A 208 6.41 -14.59 -16.36
N GLY A 209 6.16 -14.54 -17.67
CA GLY A 209 5.03 -15.22 -18.31
C GLY A 209 3.68 -14.52 -18.20
N PHE A 210 3.70 -13.18 -18.10
CA PHE A 210 2.53 -12.29 -17.96
C PHE A 210 2.32 -11.41 -19.17
#